data_ce308041f361e1347de2370eb5182c85
#
_entry.id   ce308041f361e1347de2370eb5182c85
#
_cell.length_a   1.000
_cell.length_b   1.000
_cell.length_c   1.000
_cell.angle_alpha   90.00
_cell.angle_beta   90.00
_cell.angle_gamma   90.00
#
_symmetry.space_group_name_H-M   'P 1'
#
loop_
_entity.id
_entity.type
_entity.pdbx_description
1 polymer ?
#
loop_
_entity_poly.entity_id
_entity_poly.type
_entity_poly.pdbx_seq_one_letter_code
_entity_poly.pdbx_strand_id
1 'polypeptide(L)'
;MLDLYACFLVRRGARPTVFAHLGQSLDGRIATESGESTYITCPANVDHMHRMRALADAVVVGAGTVRHDDPRLTVRRVPGRHPLRVVIDTERRLADHYAVFRDGQAPTLVVCAADRQDRERMGEAEVAPVARRGETIDYEAVVALLAGRGCRRIFVEGGGITVSRFLAQGCLDRLQVAVAPMILGSGRPALQLPPLTALSQALRPPTRIFRMGADVLFDCDMRPSA
;
A
#
# COMPACT_ATOMS: atom_id res chain seq x y z
N MET A 1 0.36 -22.63 0.40
CA MET A 1 -0.45 -21.41 0.14
C MET A 1 -1.11 -20.85 1.41
N LEU A 2 -1.66 -21.70 2.31
CA LEU A 2 -2.23 -21.22 3.61
C LEU A 2 -1.20 -20.47 4.46
N ASP A 3 0.05 -20.87 4.48
CA ASP A 3 1.12 -20.24 5.27
C ASP A 3 1.39 -18.77 4.88
N LEU A 4 1.15 -18.41 3.62
CA LEU A 4 1.33 -17.03 3.16
C LEU A 4 0.32 -16.08 3.83
N TYR A 5 -0.91 -16.55 4.06
CA TYR A 5 -1.99 -15.73 4.60
C TYR A 5 -2.18 -15.88 6.11
N ALA A 6 -1.63 -16.92 6.73
CA ALA A 6 -1.79 -17.20 8.15
C ALA A 6 -1.34 -16.03 9.05
N CYS A 7 -0.27 -15.33 8.65
CA CYS A 7 0.25 -14.19 9.40
C CYS A 7 -0.72 -12.99 9.48
N PHE A 8 -1.67 -12.87 8.54
CA PHE A 8 -2.68 -11.81 8.54
C PHE A 8 -3.92 -12.17 9.36
N LEU A 9 -4.11 -13.45 9.69
CA LEU A 9 -5.25 -13.93 10.45
C LEU A 9 -4.98 -13.95 11.96
N VAL A 10 -3.71 -13.96 12.38
CA VAL A 10 -3.32 -14.00 13.79
C VAL A 10 -3.38 -12.58 14.38
N ARG A 11 -4.27 -12.38 15.35
CA ARG A 11 -4.31 -11.15 16.15
C ARG A 11 -3.08 -11.05 17.04
N ARG A 12 -2.34 -9.95 16.93
CA ARG A 12 -1.17 -9.66 17.78
C ARG A 12 -1.35 -8.30 18.44
N GLY A 13 -1.99 -8.30 19.63
CA GLY A 13 -2.16 -7.09 20.43
C GLY A 13 -3.27 -6.14 19.93
N ALA A 14 -3.25 -4.90 20.42
CA ALA A 14 -4.25 -3.87 20.13
C ALA A 14 -3.94 -3.06 18.85
N ARG A 15 -2.66 -2.97 18.45
CA ARG A 15 -2.24 -2.26 17.23
C ARG A 15 -2.69 -3.02 15.97
N PRO A 16 -3.15 -2.33 14.92
CA PRO A 16 -3.42 -2.97 13.63
C PRO A 16 -2.16 -3.61 13.05
N THR A 17 -2.34 -4.69 12.31
CA THR A 17 -1.29 -5.24 11.44
C THR A 17 -1.27 -4.44 10.13
N VAL A 18 -0.13 -3.86 9.80
CA VAL A 18 0.09 -3.10 8.58
C VAL A 18 1.00 -3.91 7.64
N PHE A 19 0.49 -4.20 6.46
CA PHE A 19 1.23 -4.95 5.46
C PHE A 19 1.18 -4.26 4.10
N ALA A 20 2.29 -4.31 3.38
CA ALA A 20 2.42 -3.70 2.08
C ALA A 20 2.73 -4.73 1.00
N HIS A 21 2.33 -4.43 -0.24
CA HIS A 21 2.69 -5.21 -1.41
C HIS A 21 3.16 -4.31 -2.55
N LEU A 22 4.25 -4.74 -3.22
CA LEU A 22 4.75 -4.15 -4.45
C LEU A 22 4.99 -5.25 -5.48
N GLY A 23 4.58 -5.01 -6.72
CA GLY A 23 5.01 -5.81 -7.87
C GLY A 23 6.05 -5.04 -8.66
N GLN A 24 7.18 -5.66 -8.96
CA GLN A 24 8.30 -5.03 -9.66
C GLN A 24 8.94 -5.95 -10.69
N SER A 25 9.70 -5.35 -11.62
CA SER A 25 10.61 -6.06 -12.50
C SER A 25 11.87 -6.55 -11.76
N LEU A 26 12.71 -7.38 -12.42
CA LEU A 26 14.00 -7.84 -11.87
C LEU A 26 14.94 -6.68 -11.50
N ASP A 27 14.89 -5.60 -12.26
CA ASP A 27 15.70 -4.38 -12.06
C ASP A 27 15.00 -3.34 -11.17
N GLY A 28 13.93 -3.75 -10.43
CA GLY A 28 13.33 -2.95 -9.36
C GLY A 28 12.42 -1.82 -9.83
N ARG A 29 11.73 -1.98 -10.97
CA ARG A 29 10.81 -0.96 -11.51
C ARG A 29 9.35 -1.39 -11.34
N ILE A 30 8.48 -0.43 -11.00
CA ILE A 30 7.03 -0.64 -10.85
C ILE A 30 6.21 -0.02 -11.98
N ALA A 31 6.84 0.72 -12.87
CA ALA A 31 6.26 1.30 -14.07
C ALA A 31 7.36 1.76 -15.02
N THR A 32 7.02 1.95 -16.29
CA THR A 32 7.85 2.68 -17.25
C THR A 32 7.97 4.16 -16.84
N GLU A 33 8.83 4.93 -17.49
CA GLU A 33 8.92 6.39 -17.28
C GLU A 33 7.58 7.09 -17.61
N SER A 34 6.89 6.65 -18.65
CA SER A 34 5.56 7.14 -19.02
C SER A 34 4.46 6.78 -18.01
N GLY A 35 4.72 5.82 -17.12
CA GLY A 35 3.80 5.40 -16.06
C GLY A 35 3.01 4.13 -16.37
N GLU A 36 3.26 3.44 -17.48
CA GLU A 36 2.64 2.15 -17.74
C GLU A 36 3.12 1.12 -16.71
N SER A 37 2.16 0.54 -15.96
CA SER A 37 2.40 -0.41 -14.87
C SER A 37 1.63 -1.72 -15.02
N THR A 38 0.69 -1.75 -15.97
CA THR A 38 -0.19 -2.91 -16.19
C THR A 38 0.62 -4.11 -16.69
N TYR A 39 0.36 -5.29 -16.10
CA TYR A 39 1.00 -6.56 -16.48
C TYR A 39 2.51 -6.69 -16.20
N ILE A 40 3.09 -5.90 -15.31
CA ILE A 40 4.45 -6.16 -14.82
C ILE A 40 4.48 -7.53 -14.15
N THR A 41 3.50 -7.82 -13.29
CA THR A 41 3.40 -9.10 -12.59
C THR A 41 2.36 -10.03 -13.22
N CYS A 42 2.50 -11.32 -13.00
CA CYS A 42 1.64 -12.34 -13.58
C CYS A 42 0.20 -12.33 -12.98
N PRO A 43 -0.79 -12.97 -13.66
CA PRO A 43 -2.17 -13.04 -13.16
C PRO A 43 -2.32 -13.61 -11.75
N ALA A 44 -1.44 -14.55 -11.36
CA ALA A 44 -1.45 -15.14 -10.01
C ALA A 44 -1.16 -14.10 -8.93
N ASN A 45 -0.29 -13.11 -9.22
CA ASN A 45 -0.03 -12.00 -8.31
C ASN A 45 -1.23 -11.03 -8.25
N VAL A 46 -1.93 -10.80 -9.35
CA VAL A 46 -3.16 -10.01 -9.35
C VAL A 46 -4.24 -10.67 -8.48
N ASP A 47 -4.40 -11.99 -8.57
CA ASP A 47 -5.31 -12.75 -7.69
C ASP A 47 -4.89 -12.67 -6.22
N HIS A 48 -3.57 -12.71 -5.96
CA HIS A 48 -3.02 -12.51 -4.62
C HIS A 48 -3.39 -11.12 -4.07
N MET A 49 -3.22 -10.05 -4.83
CA MET A 49 -3.62 -8.70 -4.40
C MET A 49 -5.12 -8.63 -4.06
N HIS A 50 -5.99 -9.27 -4.85
CA HIS A 50 -7.41 -9.33 -4.53
C HIS A 50 -7.71 -10.13 -3.25
N ARG A 51 -6.94 -11.18 -2.94
CA ARG A 51 -7.03 -11.90 -1.65
C ARG A 51 -6.57 -11.00 -0.50
N MET A 52 -5.48 -10.24 -0.69
CA MET A 52 -5.02 -9.29 0.32
C MET A 52 -6.07 -8.20 0.61
N ARG A 53 -6.75 -7.67 -0.42
CA ARG A 53 -7.88 -6.74 -0.22
C ARG A 53 -9.04 -7.40 0.54
N ALA A 54 -9.38 -8.66 0.21
CA ALA A 54 -10.46 -9.38 0.88
C ALA A 54 -10.15 -9.68 2.37
N LEU A 55 -8.88 -9.80 2.73
CA LEU A 55 -8.42 -10.00 4.11
C LEU A 55 -8.27 -8.69 4.89
N ALA A 56 -8.13 -7.56 4.19
CA ALA A 56 -7.92 -6.25 4.81
C ALA A 56 -9.23 -5.62 5.30
N ASP A 57 -9.14 -4.84 6.37
CA ASP A 57 -10.21 -3.96 6.82
C ASP A 57 -10.12 -2.60 6.11
N ALA A 58 -8.89 -2.18 5.75
CA ALA A 58 -8.64 -0.98 4.95
C ALA A 58 -7.57 -1.25 3.88
N VAL A 59 -7.75 -0.68 2.67
CA VAL A 59 -6.74 -0.63 1.61
C VAL A 59 -6.28 0.79 1.41
N VAL A 60 -4.97 1.02 1.43
CA VAL A 60 -4.35 2.35 1.38
C VAL A 60 -3.56 2.52 0.10
N VAL A 61 -3.81 3.62 -0.61
CA VAL A 61 -3.00 4.07 -1.77
C VAL A 61 -2.64 5.54 -1.64
N GLY A 62 -1.62 5.97 -2.37
CA GLY A 62 -1.28 7.39 -2.48
C GLY A 62 -2.00 8.08 -3.62
N ALA A 63 -2.06 9.42 -3.58
CA ALA A 63 -2.65 10.27 -4.62
C ALA A 63 -2.03 10.02 -6.01
N GLY A 64 -0.74 9.66 -6.07
CA GLY A 64 -0.08 9.31 -7.33
C GLY A 64 -0.73 8.12 -8.02
N THR A 65 -1.04 7.05 -7.28
CA THR A 65 -1.73 5.86 -7.80
C THR A 65 -3.13 6.21 -8.30
N VAL A 66 -3.89 7.01 -7.53
CA VAL A 66 -5.23 7.44 -7.98
C VAL A 66 -5.16 8.24 -9.28
N ARG A 67 -4.19 9.16 -9.38
CA ARG A 67 -4.03 10.02 -10.58
C ARG A 67 -3.67 9.23 -11.84
N HIS A 68 -2.86 8.17 -11.71
CA HIS A 68 -2.38 7.43 -12.88
C HIS A 68 -3.31 6.28 -13.28
N ASP A 69 -3.87 5.57 -12.31
CA ASP A 69 -4.53 4.29 -12.54
C ASP A 69 -6.05 4.35 -12.36
N ASP A 70 -6.59 5.43 -11.79
CA ASP A 70 -8.00 5.57 -11.38
C ASP A 70 -8.57 4.26 -10.78
N PRO A 71 -7.94 3.73 -9.72
CA PRO A 71 -8.21 2.39 -9.27
C PRO A 71 -9.52 2.31 -8.47
N ARG A 72 -10.30 1.26 -8.68
CA ARG A 72 -11.52 1.02 -7.88
C ARG A 72 -11.23 0.51 -6.46
N LEU A 73 -10.10 -0.15 -6.23
CA LEU A 73 -9.67 -0.73 -4.94
C LEU A 73 -10.66 -1.74 -4.34
N THR A 74 -11.48 -2.35 -5.17
CA THR A 74 -12.50 -3.33 -4.77
C THR A 74 -12.02 -4.77 -4.97
N VAL A 75 -12.65 -5.71 -4.26
CA VAL A 75 -12.45 -7.16 -4.44
C VAL A 75 -13.31 -7.63 -5.60
N ARG A 76 -12.70 -8.16 -6.69
CA ARG A 76 -13.42 -8.56 -7.91
C ARG A 76 -13.06 -9.95 -8.43
N ARG A 77 -11.90 -10.47 -8.04
CA ARG A 77 -11.37 -11.74 -8.58
C ARG A 77 -11.49 -12.92 -7.61
N VAL A 78 -11.86 -12.66 -6.38
CA VAL A 78 -12.04 -13.67 -5.33
C VAL A 78 -13.27 -13.32 -4.51
N PRO A 79 -13.90 -14.27 -3.80
CA PRO A 79 -14.94 -13.96 -2.83
C PRO A 79 -14.36 -13.12 -1.68
N GLY A 80 -15.14 -12.15 -1.19
CA GLY A 80 -14.74 -11.32 -0.04
C GLY A 80 -15.48 -9.98 0.01
N ARG A 81 -15.33 -9.28 1.14
CA ARG A 81 -15.89 -7.94 1.32
C ARG A 81 -14.92 -6.89 0.77
N HIS A 82 -15.46 -5.76 0.33
CA HIS A 82 -14.65 -4.62 0.00
C HIS A 82 -14.11 -3.97 1.28
N PRO A 83 -12.81 -3.67 1.35
CA PRO A 83 -12.24 -2.91 2.47
C PRO A 83 -12.65 -1.44 2.41
N LEU A 84 -12.47 -0.71 3.51
CA LEU A 84 -12.45 0.76 3.50
C LEU A 84 -11.33 1.21 2.55
N ARG A 85 -11.66 2.01 1.55
CA ARG A 85 -10.66 2.60 0.63
C ARG A 85 -10.06 3.84 1.26
N VAL A 86 -8.74 3.93 1.34
CA VAL A 86 -8.02 5.05 1.95
C VAL A 86 -7.08 5.65 0.92
N VAL A 87 -7.28 6.92 0.61
CA VAL A 87 -6.44 7.68 -0.32
C VAL A 87 -5.63 8.69 0.46
N ILE A 88 -4.29 8.56 0.45
CA ILE A 88 -3.40 9.56 1.03
C ILE A 88 -3.14 10.65 0.00
N ASP A 89 -3.77 11.79 0.19
CA ASP A 89 -3.59 13.00 -0.60
C ASP A 89 -3.12 14.15 0.31
N THR A 90 -1.85 14.07 0.73
CA THR A 90 -1.23 14.98 1.71
C THR A 90 -1.55 16.45 1.43
N GLU A 91 -1.48 16.87 0.17
CA GLU A 91 -1.64 18.28 -0.25
C GLU A 91 -3.00 18.59 -0.87
N ARG A 92 -3.95 17.65 -0.84
CA ARG A 92 -5.29 17.84 -1.42
C ARG A 92 -5.27 18.26 -2.90
N ARG A 93 -4.46 17.54 -3.70
CA ARG A 93 -4.25 17.86 -5.13
C ARG A 93 -5.12 17.03 -6.09
N LEU A 94 -5.85 16.05 -5.59
CA LEU A 94 -6.76 15.26 -6.40
C LEU A 94 -8.07 16.04 -6.61
N ALA A 95 -8.61 15.92 -7.82
CA ALA A 95 -9.98 16.31 -8.10
C ALA A 95 -10.95 15.18 -7.70
N ASP A 96 -12.23 15.49 -7.63
CA ASP A 96 -13.26 14.55 -7.17
C ASP A 96 -13.83 13.63 -8.27
N HIS A 97 -13.34 13.73 -9.50
CA HIS A 97 -13.87 12.97 -10.65
C HIS A 97 -13.43 11.50 -10.68
N TYR A 98 -12.42 11.12 -9.91
CA TYR A 98 -11.90 9.73 -9.89
C TYR A 98 -12.95 8.75 -9.36
N ALA A 99 -12.95 7.53 -9.92
CA ALA A 99 -13.92 6.50 -9.60
C ALA A 99 -13.98 6.20 -8.10
N VAL A 100 -12.85 6.17 -7.42
CA VAL A 100 -12.75 5.91 -5.97
C VAL A 100 -13.57 6.89 -5.11
N PHE A 101 -13.89 8.10 -5.63
CA PHE A 101 -14.67 9.13 -4.93
C PHE A 101 -16.14 9.19 -5.33
N ARG A 102 -16.57 8.43 -6.38
CA ARG A 102 -17.91 8.58 -6.99
C ARG A 102 -18.65 7.27 -7.23
N ASP A 103 -17.96 6.13 -7.20
CA ASP A 103 -18.55 4.87 -7.67
C ASP A 103 -19.48 4.17 -6.66
N GLY A 104 -19.56 4.65 -5.42
CA GLY A 104 -20.42 4.11 -4.37
C GLY A 104 -20.13 2.65 -3.99
N GLN A 105 -19.09 2.00 -4.56
CA GLN A 105 -18.85 0.57 -4.38
C GLN A 105 -18.33 0.19 -3.00
N ALA A 106 -17.64 1.12 -2.32
CA ALA A 106 -17.14 0.92 -0.95
C ALA A 106 -16.95 2.28 -0.27
N PRO A 107 -17.00 2.35 1.07
CA PRO A 107 -16.65 3.57 1.80
C PRO A 107 -15.26 4.05 1.45
N THR A 108 -15.08 5.37 1.34
CA THR A 108 -13.80 5.97 0.98
C THR A 108 -13.43 7.08 1.96
N LEU A 109 -12.16 7.09 2.38
CA LEU A 109 -11.54 8.06 3.24
C LEU A 109 -10.37 8.72 2.52
N VAL A 110 -10.36 10.04 2.44
CA VAL A 110 -9.20 10.82 2.00
C VAL A 110 -8.45 11.29 3.25
N VAL A 111 -7.17 10.96 3.34
CA VAL A 111 -6.31 11.42 4.43
C VAL A 111 -5.39 12.51 3.91
N CYS A 112 -5.41 13.67 4.55
CA CYS A 112 -4.58 14.83 4.19
C CYS A 112 -3.84 15.42 5.38
N ALA A 113 -2.90 16.32 5.12
CA ALA A 113 -2.28 17.09 6.19
C ALA A 113 -3.33 18.05 6.82
N ALA A 114 -3.24 18.25 8.14
CA ALA A 114 -4.22 19.05 8.89
C ALA A 114 -4.32 20.51 8.38
N ASP A 115 -3.20 21.07 7.92
CA ASP A 115 -3.13 22.41 7.33
C ASP A 115 -3.68 22.46 5.88
N ARG A 116 -4.14 21.35 5.32
CA ARG A 116 -4.71 21.20 3.97
C ARG A 116 -6.17 20.77 3.96
N GLN A 117 -6.78 20.61 5.11
CA GLN A 117 -8.21 20.33 5.18
C GLN A 117 -9.03 21.57 4.88
N ASP A 118 -9.61 21.63 3.68
CA ASP A 118 -10.46 22.72 3.19
C ASP A 118 -11.96 22.37 3.26
N ARG A 119 -12.28 21.08 3.34
CA ARG A 119 -13.64 20.55 3.38
C ARG A 119 -13.67 19.17 4.06
N GLU A 120 -14.86 18.77 4.54
CA GLU A 120 -15.06 17.46 5.18
C GLU A 120 -15.32 16.31 4.21
N ARG A 121 -15.65 16.61 2.97
CA ARG A 121 -15.99 15.62 1.94
C ARG A 121 -15.33 15.95 0.59
N MET A 122 -15.12 14.88 -0.19
CA MET A 122 -14.63 14.92 -1.56
C MET A 122 -15.40 13.88 -2.39
N GLY A 123 -16.40 14.34 -3.17
CA GLY A 123 -17.40 13.45 -3.73
C GLY A 123 -18.12 12.72 -2.60
N GLU A 124 -18.19 11.39 -2.67
CA GLU A 124 -18.76 10.54 -1.62
C GLU A 124 -17.77 10.24 -0.47
N ALA A 125 -16.48 10.55 -0.65
CA ALA A 125 -15.45 10.26 0.33
C ALA A 125 -15.46 11.25 1.51
N GLU A 126 -15.25 10.74 2.71
CA GLU A 126 -14.94 11.54 3.90
C GLU A 126 -13.49 12.04 3.82
N VAL A 127 -13.21 13.23 4.36
CA VAL A 127 -11.85 13.79 4.46
C VAL A 127 -11.45 13.84 5.93
N ALA A 128 -10.32 13.22 6.28
CA ALA A 128 -9.78 13.23 7.63
C ALA A 128 -8.35 13.81 7.64
N PRO A 129 -8.11 14.81 8.48
CA PRO A 129 -6.78 15.40 8.64
C PRO A 129 -5.93 14.58 9.59
N VAL A 130 -4.62 14.59 9.33
CA VAL A 130 -3.60 14.08 10.26
C VAL A 130 -2.44 15.07 10.38
N ALA A 131 -1.68 14.98 11.45
CA ALA A 131 -0.52 15.83 11.67
C ALA A 131 0.54 15.62 10.58
N ARG A 132 1.36 16.64 10.33
CA ARG A 132 2.57 16.50 9.52
C ARG A 132 3.73 15.91 10.33
N ARG A 133 4.60 15.21 9.60
CA ARG A 133 5.93 14.81 10.06
C ARG A 133 6.95 15.18 8.97
N GLY A 134 7.58 16.34 9.15
CA GLY A 134 8.40 16.96 8.10
C GLY A 134 7.56 17.40 6.89
N GLU A 135 8.01 17.06 5.70
CA GLU A 135 7.33 17.41 4.43
C GLU A 135 6.13 16.50 4.10
N THR A 136 5.89 15.47 4.88
CA THR A 136 4.77 14.54 4.67
C THR A 136 3.85 14.49 5.89
N ILE A 137 2.85 13.62 5.85
CA ILE A 137 2.02 13.33 7.03
C ILE A 137 2.70 12.32 7.95
N ASP A 138 2.24 12.28 9.20
CA ASP A 138 2.61 11.25 10.15
C ASP A 138 1.84 9.96 9.83
N TYR A 139 2.56 8.93 9.34
CA TYR A 139 1.95 7.65 8.98
C TYR A 139 1.56 6.82 10.20
N GLU A 140 2.18 7.04 11.38
CA GLU A 140 1.69 6.44 12.64
C GLU A 140 0.33 7.03 13.02
N ALA A 141 0.13 8.34 12.83
CA ALA A 141 -1.18 8.96 13.01
C ALA A 141 -2.24 8.42 12.03
N VAL A 142 -1.86 8.09 10.77
CA VAL A 142 -2.74 7.41 9.83
C VAL A 142 -3.15 6.03 10.36
N VAL A 143 -2.19 5.23 10.86
CA VAL A 143 -2.46 3.92 11.45
C VAL A 143 -3.39 4.04 12.66
N ALA A 144 -3.15 5.02 13.54
CA ALA A 144 -3.98 5.30 14.71
C ALA A 144 -5.41 5.73 14.33
N LEU A 145 -5.56 6.59 13.32
CA LEU A 145 -6.86 7.00 12.76
C LEU A 145 -7.66 5.80 12.27
N LEU A 146 -7.02 4.89 11.51
CA LEU A 146 -7.68 3.69 11.00
C LEU A 146 -7.99 2.69 12.13
N ALA A 147 -7.11 2.56 13.12
CA ALA A 147 -7.36 1.77 14.32
C ALA A 147 -8.59 2.25 15.09
N GLY A 148 -8.74 3.57 15.27
CA GLY A 148 -9.91 4.21 15.89
C GLY A 148 -11.21 3.95 15.12
N ARG A 149 -11.14 3.69 13.81
CA ARG A 149 -12.26 3.29 12.94
C ARG A 149 -12.52 1.78 12.95
N GLY A 150 -11.82 1.01 13.79
CA GLY A 150 -11.97 -0.44 13.92
C GLY A 150 -11.16 -1.27 12.92
N CYS A 151 -10.34 -0.65 12.06
CA CYS A 151 -9.49 -1.38 11.14
C CYS A 151 -8.36 -2.07 11.90
N ARG A 152 -8.25 -3.38 11.75
CA ARG A 152 -7.24 -4.22 12.39
C ARG A 152 -6.18 -4.72 11.42
N ARG A 153 -6.50 -4.74 10.14
CA ARG A 153 -5.63 -5.18 9.03
C ARG A 153 -5.63 -4.09 7.98
N ILE A 154 -4.50 -3.43 7.83
CA ILE A 154 -4.32 -2.31 6.92
C ILE A 154 -3.41 -2.77 5.80
N PHE A 155 -3.92 -2.77 4.57
CA PHE A 155 -3.19 -3.15 3.37
C PHE A 155 -2.72 -1.90 2.61
N VAL A 156 -1.42 -1.68 2.54
CA VAL A 156 -0.81 -0.62 1.72
C VAL A 156 -0.55 -1.19 0.34
N GLU A 157 -1.43 -0.83 -0.62
CA GLU A 157 -1.40 -1.36 -1.96
C GLU A 157 -0.74 -0.39 -2.94
N GLY A 158 0.55 -0.56 -3.10
CA GLY A 158 1.28 0.09 -4.17
C GLY A 158 1.41 1.60 -4.08
N GLY A 159 1.98 2.14 -5.17
CA GLY A 159 2.61 3.42 -5.16
C GLY A 159 3.92 3.35 -4.35
N GLY A 160 5.06 3.17 -5.05
CA GLY A 160 6.36 2.99 -4.40
C GLY A 160 6.65 4.06 -3.35
N ILE A 161 6.24 5.32 -3.61
CA ILE A 161 6.37 6.42 -2.65
C ILE A 161 5.59 6.17 -1.36
N THR A 162 4.35 5.70 -1.45
CA THR A 162 3.51 5.46 -0.27
C THR A 162 4.08 4.33 0.58
N VAL A 163 4.43 3.20 -0.05
CA VAL A 163 5.07 2.09 0.66
C VAL A 163 6.41 2.51 1.28
N SER A 164 7.24 3.28 0.56
CA SER A 164 8.51 3.80 1.06
C SER A 164 8.33 4.67 2.30
N ARG A 165 7.30 5.52 2.33
CA ARG A 165 7.01 6.38 3.49
C ARG A 165 6.54 5.59 4.70
N PHE A 166 5.65 4.60 4.52
CA PHE A 166 5.29 3.68 5.61
C PHE A 166 6.51 2.93 6.15
N LEU A 167 7.38 2.47 5.25
CA LEU A 167 8.62 1.77 5.63
C LEU A 167 9.58 2.69 6.37
N ALA A 168 9.84 3.89 5.84
CA ALA A 168 10.75 4.86 6.44
C ALA A 168 10.34 5.32 7.84
N GLN A 169 9.03 5.34 8.13
CA GLN A 169 8.51 5.68 9.45
C GLN A 169 8.28 4.46 10.37
N GLY A 170 8.72 3.26 9.96
CA GLY A 170 8.60 2.05 10.77
C GLY A 170 7.17 1.55 10.96
N CYS A 171 6.26 1.91 10.05
CA CYS A 171 4.85 1.60 10.17
C CYS A 171 4.44 0.26 9.54
N LEU A 172 5.36 -0.47 8.89
CA LEU A 172 5.07 -1.77 8.29
C LEU A 172 5.42 -2.93 9.22
N ASP A 173 4.50 -3.87 9.38
CA ASP A 173 4.77 -5.18 10.02
C ASP A 173 5.25 -6.20 8.99
N ARG A 174 4.78 -6.10 7.73
CA ARG A 174 5.20 -6.96 6.63
C ARG A 174 5.31 -6.19 5.31
N LEU A 175 6.32 -6.55 4.53
CA LEU A 175 6.50 -6.07 3.16
C LEU A 175 6.57 -7.27 2.22
N GLN A 176 5.68 -7.31 1.26
CA GLN A 176 5.68 -8.30 0.19
C GLN A 176 6.16 -7.66 -1.10
N VAL A 177 7.15 -8.27 -1.74
CA VAL A 177 7.68 -7.83 -3.03
C VAL A 177 7.57 -8.98 -4.02
N ALA A 178 6.70 -8.84 -5.01
CA ALA A 178 6.62 -9.75 -6.14
C ALA A 178 7.58 -9.29 -7.24
N VAL A 179 8.51 -10.15 -7.59
CA VAL A 179 9.52 -9.88 -8.63
C VAL A 179 9.16 -10.68 -9.87
N ALA A 180 8.81 -9.97 -10.94
CA ALA A 180 8.53 -10.55 -12.24
C ALA A 180 9.83 -10.79 -13.03
N PRO A 181 9.93 -11.86 -13.84
CA PRO A 181 11.09 -12.15 -14.67
C PRO A 181 11.15 -11.23 -15.91
N MET A 182 11.19 -9.93 -15.66
CA MET A 182 11.14 -8.85 -16.65
C MET A 182 12.20 -7.80 -16.31
N ILE A 183 12.80 -7.18 -17.31
CA ILE A 183 13.71 -6.05 -17.19
C ILE A 183 13.09 -4.86 -17.92
N LEU A 184 12.91 -3.74 -17.22
CA LEU A 184 12.32 -2.52 -17.76
C LEU A 184 13.38 -1.45 -18.13
N GLY A 185 14.58 -1.51 -17.55
CA GLY A 185 15.58 -0.46 -17.70
C GLY A 185 15.22 0.80 -16.91
N SER A 186 15.17 1.95 -17.58
CA SER A 186 14.70 3.19 -16.96
C SER A 186 13.21 3.10 -16.66
N GLY A 187 12.81 3.54 -15.47
CA GLY A 187 11.41 3.49 -15.03
C GLY A 187 11.27 3.92 -13.57
N ARG A 188 10.03 3.91 -13.08
CA ARG A 188 9.73 4.31 -11.69
C ARG A 188 10.24 3.25 -10.72
N PRO A 189 11.11 3.61 -9.73
CA PRO A 189 11.64 2.66 -8.76
C PRO A 189 10.53 2.18 -7.80
N ALA A 190 10.66 0.93 -7.34
CA ALA A 190 9.73 0.31 -6.41
C ALA A 190 9.80 0.93 -5.02
N LEU A 191 11.00 1.09 -4.48
CA LEU A 191 11.24 1.72 -3.19
C LEU A 191 12.16 2.93 -3.36
N GLN A 192 11.85 4.00 -2.64
CA GLN A 192 12.62 5.24 -2.59
C GLN A 192 12.85 5.59 -1.13
N LEU A 193 14.00 5.18 -0.60
CA LEU A 193 14.43 5.43 0.77
C LEU A 193 15.62 6.39 0.78
N PRO A 194 15.89 7.07 1.90
CA PRO A 194 17.10 7.87 2.05
C PRO A 194 18.36 7.03 1.74
N PRO A 195 19.38 7.63 1.15
CA PRO A 195 20.62 6.94 0.85
C PRO A 195 21.32 6.46 2.13
N LEU A 196 21.90 5.26 2.06
CA LEU A 196 22.71 4.69 3.14
C LEU A 196 24.18 5.00 2.89
N THR A 197 24.92 5.26 3.95
CA THR A 197 26.37 5.50 3.88
C THR A 197 27.19 4.23 4.11
N ALA A 198 26.56 3.17 4.69
CA ALA A 198 27.21 1.89 4.94
C ALA A 198 26.23 0.72 4.79
N LEU A 199 26.71 -0.43 4.31
CA LEU A 199 25.91 -1.64 4.15
C LEU A 199 25.37 -2.19 5.48
N SER A 200 26.00 -1.86 6.62
CA SER A 200 25.53 -2.22 7.97
C SER A 200 24.20 -1.56 8.34
N GLN A 201 23.84 -0.47 7.68
CA GLN A 201 22.58 0.24 7.88
C GLN A 201 21.42 -0.37 7.06
N ALA A 202 21.72 -1.30 6.13
CA ALA A 202 20.71 -1.92 5.28
C ALA A 202 19.76 -2.81 6.10
N LEU A 203 18.47 -2.71 5.84
CA LEU A 203 17.46 -3.58 6.40
C LEU A 203 17.67 -5.02 5.90
N ARG A 204 17.69 -5.99 6.82
CA ARG A 204 17.82 -7.43 6.53
C ARG A 204 16.70 -8.21 7.25
N PRO A 205 15.45 -8.04 6.83
CA PRO A 205 14.33 -8.68 7.50
C PRO A 205 14.35 -10.20 7.29
N PRO A 206 13.91 -11.00 8.26
CA PRO A 206 13.58 -12.39 8.05
C PRO A 206 12.60 -12.53 6.90
N THR A 207 12.94 -13.35 5.89
CA THR A 207 12.22 -13.41 4.63
C THR A 207 11.85 -14.84 4.26
N ARG A 208 10.60 -15.04 3.83
CA ARG A 208 10.12 -16.27 3.20
C ARG A 208 9.92 -16.01 1.71
N ILE A 209 10.16 -17.05 0.89
CA ILE A 209 10.08 -16.97 -0.56
C ILE A 209 8.98 -17.91 -1.04
N PHE A 210 8.13 -17.41 -1.93
CA PHE A 210 7.04 -18.18 -2.53
C PHE A 210 7.07 -18.04 -4.06
N ARG A 211 6.77 -19.11 -4.77
CA ARG A 211 6.47 -19.04 -6.20
C ARG A 211 5.03 -18.57 -6.41
N MET A 212 4.84 -17.62 -7.32
CA MET A 212 3.54 -17.05 -7.64
C MET A 212 3.36 -17.00 -9.18
N GLY A 213 3.03 -18.14 -9.76
CA GLY A 213 3.06 -18.30 -11.22
C GLY A 213 4.47 -18.13 -11.76
N ALA A 214 4.67 -17.18 -12.66
CA ALA A 214 5.99 -16.82 -13.19
C ALA A 214 6.83 -15.96 -12.22
N ASP A 215 6.18 -15.28 -11.28
CA ASP A 215 6.83 -14.36 -10.36
C ASP A 215 7.40 -15.07 -9.12
N VAL A 216 8.31 -14.39 -8.43
CA VAL A 216 8.82 -14.78 -7.11
C VAL A 216 8.38 -13.73 -6.09
N LEU A 217 7.69 -14.19 -5.04
CA LEU A 217 7.25 -13.32 -3.95
C LEU A 217 8.21 -13.43 -2.76
N PHE A 218 8.79 -12.33 -2.36
CA PHE A 218 9.52 -12.16 -1.11
C PHE A 218 8.55 -11.61 -0.04
N ASP A 219 8.35 -12.36 1.05
CA ASP A 219 7.48 -12.00 2.17
C ASP A 219 8.36 -11.70 3.39
N CYS A 220 8.62 -10.42 3.61
CA CYS A 220 9.56 -9.90 4.59
C CYS A 220 8.85 -9.54 5.90
N ASP A 221 9.34 -10.03 7.04
CA ASP A 221 8.88 -9.63 8.37
C ASP A 221 9.65 -8.36 8.79
N MET A 222 8.94 -7.23 8.86
CA MET A 222 9.53 -5.91 9.13
C MET A 222 9.54 -5.56 10.62
N ARG A 223 8.99 -6.43 11.47
CA ARG A 223 8.95 -6.19 12.91
C ARG A 223 10.36 -6.37 13.51
N PRO A 224 10.71 -5.59 14.56
CA PRO A 224 11.94 -5.83 15.29
C PRO A 224 12.01 -7.29 15.75
N SER A 225 13.17 -7.91 15.62
CA SER A 225 13.45 -9.20 16.26
C SER A 225 13.30 -9.01 17.78
N ALA A 226 12.51 -9.88 18.42
CA ALA A 226 12.36 -9.89 19.87
C ALA A 226 13.67 -10.26 20.54
#